data_356a436963b4d6d976e0691c03cb6081
#
_entry.id   356a436963b4d6d976e0691c03cb6081
#
_cell.length_a   1.000
_cell.length_b   1.000
_cell.length_c   1.000
_cell.angle_alpha   90.00
_cell.angle_beta   90.00
_cell.angle_gamma   90.00
#
_symmetry.space_group_name_H-M   'P 1'
#
loop_
_entity.id
_entity.type
_entity.pdbx_description
1 polymer ?
#
loop_
_entity_poly.entity_id
_entity_poly.type
_entity_poly.pdbx_seq_one_letter_code
_entity_poly.pdbx_strand_id
1 'polypeptide(L)'
;LETMTDIERREMFSFYYPGEALLGLALVANHFKSDKKLQVLVREQSRPALDWIVNERPKYYSDLFTALPSDAWLMQAIEEWANDPDFRNEDYINFVFNDAKEMIKRTYARDDSPYIDFEGGMYYDYGDHYYPDGARCEGLVAAYYLAKKLEKYDLADEFLKACRLAAKCQYQLYINEKVNYGHKNPAKSVNAIKFKATRQWVRVD
;
A
#
# COMPACT_ATOMS: atom_id res chain seq x y z
N LEU A 1 -11.39 -24.50 -10.73
CA LEU A 1 -11.80 -23.83 -9.49
C LEU A 1 -13.10 -24.40 -8.93
N GLU A 2 -14.05 -24.80 -9.77
CA GLU A 2 -15.35 -25.38 -9.32
C GLU A 2 -15.20 -26.71 -8.57
N THR A 3 -14.12 -27.41 -8.73
CA THR A 3 -13.84 -28.70 -8.07
C THR A 3 -12.99 -28.60 -6.81
N MET A 4 -12.51 -27.42 -6.47
CA MET A 4 -11.66 -27.20 -5.30
C MET A 4 -12.49 -27.08 -4.02
N THR A 5 -12.00 -27.70 -2.96
CA THR A 5 -12.54 -27.51 -1.60
C THR A 5 -12.26 -26.09 -1.10
N ASP A 6 -12.98 -25.64 -0.07
CA ASP A 6 -12.72 -24.33 0.56
C ASP A 6 -11.32 -24.25 1.19
N ILE A 7 -10.79 -25.37 1.70
CA ILE A 7 -9.44 -25.43 2.23
C ILE A 7 -8.42 -25.17 1.12
N GLU A 8 -8.52 -25.89 0.00
CA GLU A 8 -7.62 -25.70 -1.15
C GLU A 8 -7.69 -24.28 -1.72
N ARG A 9 -8.89 -23.67 -1.79
CA ARG A 9 -9.05 -22.27 -2.21
C ARG A 9 -8.35 -21.31 -1.26
N ARG A 10 -8.41 -21.55 0.05
CA ARG A 10 -7.75 -20.73 1.07
C ARG A 10 -6.25 -20.86 1.04
N GLU A 11 -5.71 -22.05 0.75
CA GLU A 11 -4.27 -22.31 0.59
C GLU A 11 -3.70 -21.61 -0.66
N MET A 12 -4.52 -21.45 -1.70
CA MET A 12 -4.15 -20.72 -2.91
C MET A 12 -4.41 -19.20 -2.81
N PHE A 13 -4.76 -18.73 -1.65
CA PHE A 13 -5.09 -17.32 -1.45
C PHE A 13 -3.92 -16.39 -1.77
N SER A 14 -4.16 -15.48 -2.69
CA SER A 14 -3.27 -14.38 -3.00
C SER A 14 -3.87 -13.07 -2.51
N PHE A 15 -3.22 -12.45 -1.53
CA PHE A 15 -3.77 -11.29 -0.85
C PHE A 15 -3.88 -10.06 -1.77
N TYR A 16 -2.87 -9.82 -2.59
CA TYR A 16 -2.73 -8.57 -3.34
C TYR A 16 -3.32 -8.59 -4.75
N TYR A 17 -3.33 -9.73 -5.44
CA TYR A 17 -3.79 -9.80 -6.83
C TYR A 17 -5.24 -9.33 -7.06
N PRO A 18 -6.20 -9.54 -6.15
CA PRO A 18 -7.53 -8.97 -6.33
C PRO A 18 -7.53 -7.44 -6.36
N GLY A 19 -6.70 -6.80 -5.53
CA GLY A 19 -6.52 -5.35 -5.54
C GLY A 19 -5.90 -4.85 -6.85
N GLU A 20 -4.85 -5.52 -7.35
CA GLU A 20 -4.24 -5.21 -8.65
C GLU A 20 -5.26 -5.36 -9.80
N ALA A 21 -6.04 -6.43 -9.82
CA ALA A 21 -7.06 -6.64 -10.84
C ALA A 21 -8.11 -5.54 -10.83
N LEU A 22 -8.58 -5.14 -9.64
CA LEU A 22 -9.54 -4.05 -9.48
C LEU A 22 -8.97 -2.69 -9.88
N LEU A 23 -7.68 -2.45 -9.64
CA LEU A 23 -6.98 -1.26 -10.13
C LEU A 23 -6.94 -1.26 -11.67
N GLY A 24 -6.59 -2.39 -12.28
CA GLY A 24 -6.62 -2.54 -13.73
C GLY A 24 -7.99 -2.24 -14.33
N LEU A 25 -9.07 -2.77 -13.72
CA LEU A 25 -10.44 -2.50 -14.15
C LEU A 25 -10.84 -1.02 -13.98
N ALA A 26 -10.42 -0.38 -12.89
CA ALA A 26 -10.65 1.05 -12.65
C ALA A 26 -9.98 1.91 -13.73
N LEU A 27 -8.73 1.61 -14.07
CA LEU A 27 -7.98 2.31 -15.11
C LEU A 27 -8.62 2.11 -16.50
N VAL A 28 -9.09 0.89 -16.80
CA VAL A 28 -9.86 0.63 -18.03
C VAL A 28 -11.13 1.47 -18.06
N ALA A 29 -11.90 1.51 -16.98
CA ALA A 29 -13.10 2.32 -16.88
C ALA A 29 -12.81 3.82 -17.08
N ASN A 30 -11.75 4.31 -16.47
CA ASN A 30 -11.35 5.72 -16.58
C ASN A 30 -10.81 6.09 -17.95
N HIS A 31 -10.15 5.16 -18.64
CA HIS A 31 -9.56 5.42 -19.96
C HIS A 31 -10.58 5.27 -21.10
N PHE A 32 -11.42 4.24 -21.09
CA PHE A 32 -12.37 3.95 -22.15
C PHE A 32 -13.80 4.44 -21.86
N LYS A 33 -13.94 5.68 -21.41
CA LYS A 33 -15.24 6.28 -21.01
C LYS A 33 -16.30 6.29 -22.11
N SER A 34 -15.92 6.28 -23.36
CA SER A 34 -16.84 6.26 -24.52
C SER A 34 -17.42 4.88 -24.83
N ASP A 35 -16.76 3.81 -24.45
CA ASP A 35 -17.24 2.45 -24.66
C ASP A 35 -18.28 2.06 -23.57
N LYS A 36 -19.56 2.26 -23.89
CA LYS A 36 -20.65 2.01 -22.94
C LYS A 36 -20.79 0.54 -22.53
N LYS A 37 -20.51 -0.39 -23.43
CA LYS A 37 -20.58 -1.83 -23.14
C LYS A 37 -19.47 -2.23 -22.16
N LEU A 38 -18.26 -1.78 -22.42
CA LEU A 38 -17.13 -2.00 -21.53
C LEU A 38 -17.36 -1.36 -20.15
N GLN A 39 -17.91 -0.14 -20.12
CA GLN A 39 -18.27 0.55 -18.87
C GLN A 39 -19.22 -0.27 -18.00
N VAL A 40 -20.30 -0.79 -18.60
CA VAL A 40 -21.25 -1.63 -17.86
C VAL A 40 -20.55 -2.88 -17.33
N LEU A 41 -19.83 -3.60 -18.20
CA LEU A 41 -19.15 -4.84 -17.82
C LEU A 41 -18.17 -4.65 -16.65
N VAL A 42 -17.28 -3.67 -16.74
CA VAL A 42 -16.25 -3.47 -15.70
C VAL A 42 -16.86 -3.03 -14.37
N ARG A 43 -17.93 -2.23 -14.39
CA ARG A 43 -18.66 -1.80 -13.18
C ARG A 43 -19.38 -2.96 -12.51
N GLU A 44 -20.11 -3.77 -13.29
CA GLU A 44 -20.84 -4.93 -12.79
C GLU A 44 -19.92 -5.98 -12.15
N GLN A 45 -18.72 -6.15 -12.68
CA GLN A 45 -17.74 -7.07 -12.11
C GLN A 45 -16.98 -6.48 -10.91
N SER A 46 -16.68 -5.20 -10.93
CA SER A 46 -15.85 -4.59 -9.88
C SER A 46 -16.60 -4.34 -8.58
N ARG A 47 -17.89 -3.96 -8.64
CA ARG A 47 -18.67 -3.63 -7.44
C ARG A 47 -18.77 -4.81 -6.46
N PRO A 48 -19.27 -6.00 -6.85
CA PRO A 48 -19.36 -7.12 -5.92
C PRO A 48 -17.97 -7.59 -5.43
N ALA A 49 -16.93 -7.44 -6.24
CA ALA A 49 -15.57 -7.77 -5.82
C ALA A 49 -15.06 -6.79 -4.75
N LEU A 50 -15.27 -5.48 -4.93
CA LEU A 50 -14.95 -4.46 -3.93
C LEU A 50 -15.72 -4.68 -2.63
N ASP A 51 -17.03 -4.92 -2.72
CA ASP A 51 -17.88 -5.20 -1.55
C ASP A 51 -17.36 -6.40 -0.77
N TRP A 52 -17.03 -7.48 -1.45
CA TRP A 52 -16.51 -8.68 -0.81
C TRP A 52 -15.14 -8.44 -0.18
N ILE A 53 -14.21 -7.81 -0.90
CA ILE A 53 -12.85 -7.59 -0.41
C ILE A 53 -12.84 -6.65 0.80
N VAL A 54 -13.63 -5.60 0.78
CA VAL A 54 -13.66 -4.62 1.87
C VAL A 54 -14.43 -5.16 3.09
N ASN A 55 -15.58 -5.79 2.88
CA ASN A 55 -16.51 -6.10 3.98
C ASN A 55 -16.46 -7.56 4.43
N GLU A 56 -16.20 -8.51 3.52
CA GLU A 56 -16.29 -9.95 3.81
C GLU A 56 -14.92 -10.61 3.95
N ARG A 57 -13.91 -10.21 3.18
CA ARG A 57 -12.55 -10.75 3.28
C ARG A 57 -11.98 -10.72 4.71
N PRO A 58 -12.11 -9.61 5.47
CA PRO A 58 -11.60 -9.56 6.84
C PRO A 58 -12.24 -10.61 7.77
N LYS A 59 -13.54 -10.87 7.59
CA LYS A 59 -14.26 -11.88 8.38
C LYS A 59 -13.88 -13.30 7.94
N TYR A 60 -13.78 -13.51 6.63
CA TYR A 60 -13.47 -14.81 6.05
C TYR A 60 -12.09 -15.34 6.42
N TYR A 61 -11.11 -14.45 6.62
CA TYR A 61 -9.74 -14.79 7.02
C TYR A 61 -9.39 -14.46 8.48
N SER A 62 -10.38 -14.21 9.30
CA SER A 62 -10.18 -13.82 10.71
C SER A 62 -9.50 -14.88 11.59
N ASP A 63 -9.54 -16.13 11.19
CA ASP A 63 -8.84 -17.25 11.84
C ASP A 63 -7.37 -17.37 11.40
N LEU A 64 -7.00 -16.83 10.24
CA LEU A 64 -5.63 -16.85 9.74
C LEU A 64 -4.83 -15.59 10.09
N PHE A 65 -5.51 -14.46 10.20
CA PHE A 65 -4.87 -13.17 10.45
C PHE A 65 -5.55 -12.44 11.61
N THR A 66 -4.77 -12.07 12.62
CA THR A 66 -5.23 -11.17 13.69
C THR A 66 -5.54 -9.78 13.13
N ALA A 67 -4.74 -9.32 12.18
CA ALA A 67 -5.00 -8.15 11.36
C ALA A 67 -4.53 -8.43 9.94
N LEU A 68 -5.33 -8.05 8.95
CA LEU A 68 -4.92 -8.19 7.55
C LEU A 68 -3.73 -7.27 7.24
N PRO A 69 -2.82 -7.71 6.36
CA PRO A 69 -1.78 -6.82 5.83
C PRO A 69 -2.39 -5.62 5.11
N SER A 70 -1.66 -4.51 5.10
CA SER A 70 -2.04 -3.33 4.30
C SER A 70 -2.10 -3.66 2.80
N ASP A 71 -3.17 -3.22 2.13
CA ASP A 71 -3.41 -3.52 0.72
C ASP A 71 -3.35 -2.25 -0.15
N ALA A 72 -2.13 -1.82 -0.47
CA ALA A 72 -1.89 -0.61 -1.25
C ALA A 72 -2.50 -0.68 -2.67
N TRP A 73 -2.57 -1.85 -3.27
CA TRP A 73 -3.21 -2.05 -4.57
C TRP A 73 -4.71 -1.81 -4.52
N LEU A 74 -5.38 -2.32 -3.48
CA LEU A 74 -6.79 -2.05 -3.26
C LEU A 74 -7.04 -0.58 -2.93
N MET A 75 -6.15 0.07 -2.18
CA MET A 75 -6.26 1.51 -1.90
C MET A 75 -6.20 2.34 -3.19
N GLN A 76 -5.28 2.02 -4.11
CA GLN A 76 -5.19 2.66 -5.42
C GLN A 76 -6.43 2.36 -6.28
N ALA A 77 -6.93 1.12 -6.26
CA ALA A 77 -8.14 0.75 -6.98
C ALA A 77 -9.36 1.58 -6.51
N ILE A 78 -9.54 1.72 -5.21
CA ILE A 78 -10.64 2.51 -4.62
C ILE A 78 -10.47 4.01 -4.97
N GLU A 79 -9.26 4.53 -4.91
CA GLU A 79 -8.99 5.91 -5.29
C GLU A 79 -9.35 6.19 -6.76
N GLU A 80 -9.00 5.29 -7.67
CA GLU A 80 -9.34 5.38 -9.09
C GLU A 80 -10.85 5.21 -9.33
N TRP A 81 -11.51 4.23 -8.68
CA TRP A 81 -12.96 4.07 -8.76
C TRP A 81 -13.73 5.27 -8.21
N ALA A 82 -13.19 5.99 -7.23
CA ALA A 82 -13.82 7.19 -6.68
C ALA A 82 -13.91 8.38 -7.67
N ASN A 83 -13.35 8.27 -8.88
CA ASN A 83 -13.66 9.17 -10.00
C ASN A 83 -15.12 9.05 -10.44
N ASP A 84 -15.75 7.91 -10.18
CA ASP A 84 -17.17 7.68 -10.37
C ASP A 84 -17.91 7.87 -9.04
N PRO A 85 -18.86 8.83 -8.96
CA PRO A 85 -19.64 9.07 -7.74
C PRO A 85 -20.34 7.83 -7.21
N ASP A 86 -20.78 6.92 -8.08
CA ASP A 86 -21.49 5.69 -7.69
C ASP A 86 -20.58 4.71 -6.91
N PHE A 87 -19.29 4.87 -6.99
CA PHE A 87 -18.28 4.09 -6.23
C PHE A 87 -17.76 4.82 -4.98
N ARG A 88 -18.27 6.01 -4.65
CA ARG A 88 -17.90 6.73 -3.43
C ARG A 88 -18.69 6.21 -2.22
N ASN A 89 -18.48 4.95 -1.91
CA ASN A 89 -19.08 4.28 -0.77
C ASN A 89 -18.23 4.59 0.49
N GLU A 90 -18.92 4.82 1.63
CA GLU A 90 -18.24 5.11 2.90
C GLU A 90 -17.34 3.97 3.37
N ASP A 91 -17.74 2.71 3.17
CA ASP A 91 -16.93 1.55 3.58
C ASP A 91 -15.61 1.51 2.81
N TYR A 92 -15.63 1.80 1.49
CA TYR A 92 -14.42 1.86 0.69
C TYR A 92 -13.51 3.01 1.10
N ILE A 93 -14.10 4.20 1.32
CA ILE A 93 -13.36 5.38 1.77
C ILE A 93 -12.73 5.14 3.13
N ASN A 94 -13.48 4.58 4.06
CA ASN A 94 -13.01 4.26 5.40
C ASN A 94 -11.92 3.19 5.38
N PHE A 95 -12.02 2.19 4.50
CA PHE A 95 -10.95 1.22 4.30
C PHE A 95 -9.64 1.92 3.96
N VAL A 96 -9.62 2.79 2.94
CA VAL A 96 -8.40 3.50 2.51
C VAL A 96 -7.83 4.37 3.63
N PHE A 97 -8.67 5.15 4.31
CA PHE A 97 -8.20 6.06 5.35
C PHE A 97 -7.73 5.35 6.61
N ASN A 98 -8.40 4.26 6.99
CA ASN A 98 -7.98 3.47 8.15
C ASN A 98 -6.66 2.74 7.88
N ASP A 99 -6.51 2.15 6.69
CA ASP A 99 -5.28 1.47 6.32
C ASP A 99 -4.11 2.44 6.24
N ALA A 100 -4.31 3.64 5.67
CA ALA A 100 -3.30 4.69 5.68
C ALA A 100 -2.90 5.13 7.10
N LYS A 101 -3.87 5.29 8.01
CA LYS A 101 -3.57 5.62 9.42
C LYS A 101 -2.80 4.51 10.13
N GLU A 102 -3.11 3.24 9.86
CA GLU A 102 -2.34 2.12 10.39
C GLU A 102 -0.90 2.09 9.84
N MET A 103 -0.71 2.43 8.56
CA MET A 103 0.63 2.61 7.99
C MET A 103 1.41 3.72 8.70
N ILE A 104 0.76 4.86 8.98
CA ILE A 104 1.37 5.99 9.68
C ILE A 104 1.76 5.61 11.11
N LYS A 105 0.90 4.90 11.84
CA LYS A 105 1.22 4.42 13.18
C LYS A 105 2.44 3.50 13.23
N ARG A 106 2.70 2.78 12.15
CA ARG A 106 3.85 1.88 12.00
C ARG A 106 5.03 2.53 11.27
N THR A 107 5.07 3.84 11.20
CA THR A 107 6.19 4.60 10.63
C THR A 107 7.02 5.19 11.76
N TYR A 108 8.33 4.99 11.73
CA TYR A 108 9.23 5.60 12.69
C TYR A 108 9.22 7.12 12.57
N ALA A 109 8.79 7.79 13.63
CA ALA A 109 9.02 9.20 13.80
C ALA A 109 10.47 9.45 14.28
N ARG A 110 10.92 10.68 14.19
CA ARG A 110 12.29 11.05 14.55
C ARG A 110 12.66 10.68 15.99
N ASP A 111 11.74 10.93 16.91
CA ASP A 111 11.97 10.76 18.34
C ASP A 111 11.71 9.32 18.83
N ASP A 112 10.99 8.52 18.03
CA ASP A 112 10.65 7.12 18.35
C ASP A 112 11.56 6.12 17.67
N SER A 113 12.36 6.58 16.71
CA SER A 113 13.25 5.71 15.94
C SER A 113 14.46 5.29 16.76
N PRO A 114 14.84 4.01 16.76
CA PRO A 114 16.07 3.56 17.40
C PRO A 114 17.32 4.18 16.78
N TYR A 115 17.23 4.66 15.54
CA TYR A 115 18.29 5.34 14.81
C TYR A 115 17.72 6.45 13.95
N ILE A 116 18.42 7.58 13.87
CA ILE A 116 17.98 8.76 13.10
C ILE A 116 17.74 8.44 11.61
N ASP A 117 18.45 7.46 11.10
CA ASP A 117 18.35 7.06 9.69
C ASP A 117 17.08 6.24 9.39
N PHE A 118 16.38 5.79 10.43
CA PHE A 118 15.13 5.03 10.27
C PHE A 118 13.90 5.91 10.19
N GLU A 119 14.04 7.20 10.43
CA GLU A 119 12.94 8.15 10.32
C GLU A 119 12.23 8.03 8.96
N GLY A 120 10.96 7.71 8.97
CA GLY A 120 10.14 7.49 7.78
C GLY A 120 10.13 6.05 7.27
N GLY A 121 10.94 5.16 7.85
CA GLY A 121 10.82 3.72 7.60
C GLY A 121 9.65 3.12 8.35
N MET A 122 9.14 2.02 7.83
CA MET A 122 8.00 1.33 8.43
C MET A 122 8.45 0.05 9.10
N TYR A 123 7.81 -0.32 10.19
CA TYR A 123 8.09 -1.55 10.91
C TYR A 123 6.90 -2.49 10.87
N TYR A 124 7.16 -3.77 11.12
CA TYR A 124 6.16 -4.81 11.23
C TYR A 124 6.19 -5.41 12.65
N ASP A 125 5.04 -5.82 13.16
CA ASP A 125 4.91 -6.35 14.52
C ASP A 125 5.59 -7.72 14.70
N TYR A 126 6.02 -8.37 13.62
CA TYR A 126 6.59 -9.72 13.61
C TYR A 126 8.09 -9.76 13.27
N GLY A 127 8.80 -8.65 13.39
CA GLY A 127 10.24 -8.66 13.12
C GLY A 127 10.96 -7.41 13.59
N ASP A 128 12.25 -7.55 13.86
CA ASP A 128 13.16 -6.47 14.21
C ASP A 128 13.59 -5.65 12.98
N HIS A 129 12.79 -5.68 11.95
CA HIS A 129 13.15 -5.14 10.66
C HIS A 129 12.49 -3.80 10.42
N TYR A 130 13.27 -2.94 9.87
CA TYR A 130 12.92 -1.68 9.33
C TYR A 130 12.91 -1.77 7.80
N TYR A 131 11.84 -1.29 7.18
CA TYR A 131 11.69 -1.33 5.74
C TYR A 131 11.43 0.05 5.15
N PRO A 132 12.15 0.43 4.09
CA PRO A 132 11.71 1.47 3.18
C PRO A 132 10.62 0.88 2.28
N ASP A 133 9.40 0.89 2.76
CA ASP A 133 8.29 0.18 2.11
C ASP A 133 7.68 0.99 0.96
N GLY A 134 8.08 0.66 -0.26
CA GLY A 134 7.57 1.28 -1.49
C GLY A 134 6.08 1.03 -1.69
N ALA A 135 5.61 -0.18 -1.42
CA ALA A 135 4.20 -0.54 -1.60
C ALA A 135 3.30 0.24 -0.64
N ARG A 136 3.69 0.38 0.63
CA ARG A 136 2.95 1.22 1.57
C ARG A 136 2.96 2.70 1.17
N CYS A 137 4.07 3.19 0.60
CA CYS A 137 4.11 4.54 0.05
C CYS A 137 3.06 4.76 -1.05
N GLU A 138 2.87 3.80 -1.93
CA GLU A 138 1.82 3.86 -2.95
C GLU A 138 0.42 3.94 -2.33
N GLY A 139 0.16 3.17 -1.27
CA GLY A 139 -1.08 3.24 -0.51
C GLY A 139 -1.32 4.60 0.14
N LEU A 140 -0.29 5.18 0.75
CA LEU A 140 -0.37 6.53 1.32
C LEU A 140 -0.63 7.60 0.26
N VAL A 141 -0.05 7.47 -0.92
CA VAL A 141 -0.30 8.38 -2.06
C VAL A 141 -1.75 8.25 -2.53
N ALA A 142 -2.29 7.03 -2.62
CA ALA A 142 -3.70 6.83 -2.95
C ALA A 142 -4.63 7.48 -1.91
N ALA A 143 -4.33 7.32 -0.62
CA ALA A 143 -5.08 7.97 0.45
C ALA A 143 -5.04 9.50 0.35
N TYR A 144 -3.88 10.08 0.04
CA TYR A 144 -3.74 11.51 -0.18
C TYR A 144 -4.62 12.00 -1.33
N TYR A 145 -4.59 11.34 -2.48
CA TYR A 145 -5.41 11.76 -3.63
C TYR A 145 -6.90 11.54 -3.38
N LEU A 146 -7.29 10.45 -2.71
CA LEU A 146 -8.68 10.23 -2.32
C LEU A 146 -9.18 11.33 -1.36
N ALA A 147 -8.38 11.69 -0.36
CA ALA A 147 -8.73 12.76 0.58
C ALA A 147 -8.90 14.10 -0.14
N LYS A 148 -8.02 14.44 -1.08
CA LYS A 148 -8.16 15.63 -1.93
C LYS A 148 -9.42 15.61 -2.79
N LYS A 149 -9.70 14.47 -3.42
CA LYS A 149 -10.88 14.25 -4.27
C LYS A 149 -12.20 14.43 -3.49
N LEU A 150 -12.16 14.13 -2.19
CA LEU A 150 -13.30 14.26 -1.27
C LEU A 150 -13.25 15.56 -0.46
N GLU A 151 -12.36 16.50 -0.79
CA GLU A 151 -12.19 17.80 -0.11
C GLU A 151 -11.88 17.69 1.40
N LYS A 152 -11.31 16.56 1.84
CA LYS A 152 -10.87 16.31 3.22
C LYS A 152 -9.42 16.79 3.40
N TYR A 153 -9.21 18.10 3.37
CA TYR A 153 -7.87 18.70 3.28
C TYR A 153 -6.97 18.40 4.48
N ASP A 154 -7.52 18.35 5.69
CA ASP A 154 -6.73 18.01 6.90
C ASP A 154 -6.14 16.60 6.81
N LEU A 155 -6.94 15.62 6.35
CA LEU A 155 -6.46 14.26 6.09
C LEU A 155 -5.46 14.21 4.92
N ALA A 156 -5.70 14.98 3.88
CA ALA A 156 -4.76 15.07 2.77
C ALA A 156 -3.39 15.58 3.22
N ASP A 157 -3.35 16.59 4.09
CA ASP A 157 -2.11 17.13 4.64
C ASP A 157 -1.41 16.13 5.56
N GLU A 158 -2.14 15.37 6.37
CA GLU A 158 -1.61 14.29 7.19
C GLU A 158 -0.93 13.22 6.32
N PHE A 159 -1.65 12.71 5.30
CA PHE A 159 -1.13 11.69 4.40
C PHE A 159 0.04 12.20 3.57
N LEU A 160 0.02 13.46 3.10
CA LEU A 160 1.13 14.05 2.39
C LEU A 160 2.40 14.15 3.24
N LYS A 161 2.27 14.48 4.53
CA LYS A 161 3.40 14.49 5.46
C LYS A 161 4.01 13.09 5.58
N ALA A 162 3.17 12.07 5.73
CA ALA A 162 3.61 10.68 5.79
C ALA A 162 4.31 10.24 4.48
N CYS A 163 3.73 10.55 3.32
CA CYS A 163 4.36 10.28 2.02
C CYS A 163 5.75 10.90 1.90
N ARG A 164 5.89 12.17 2.30
CA ARG A 164 7.18 12.87 2.24
C ARG A 164 8.22 12.25 3.16
N LEU A 165 7.79 11.83 4.35
CA LEU A 165 8.67 11.20 5.33
C LEU A 165 9.16 9.85 4.82
N ALA A 166 8.26 9.02 4.31
CA ALA A 166 8.59 7.73 3.73
C ALA A 166 9.48 7.86 2.48
N ALA A 167 9.19 8.81 1.59
CA ALA A 167 10.02 9.10 0.43
C ALA A 167 11.43 9.57 0.82
N LYS A 168 11.55 10.39 1.87
CA LYS A 168 12.85 10.79 2.42
C LYS A 168 13.66 9.58 2.89
N CYS A 169 13.03 8.65 3.59
CA CYS A 169 13.67 7.42 4.02
C CYS A 169 14.16 6.58 2.83
N GLN A 170 13.30 6.35 1.84
CA GLN A 170 13.68 5.60 0.64
C GLN A 170 14.83 6.27 -0.12
N TYR A 171 14.80 7.59 -0.23
CA TYR A 171 15.86 8.33 -0.90
C TYR A 171 17.22 8.20 -0.20
N GLN A 172 17.24 8.12 1.13
CA GLN A 172 18.46 7.88 1.89
C GLN A 172 19.10 6.52 1.58
N LEU A 173 18.27 5.54 1.23
CA LEU A 173 18.69 4.18 0.91
C LEU A 173 19.11 4.01 -0.56
N TYR A 174 18.93 5.03 -1.38
CA TYR A 174 19.33 4.99 -2.78
C TYR A 174 20.83 4.87 -2.91
N ILE A 175 21.28 3.78 -3.51
CA ILE A 175 22.69 3.48 -3.75
C ILE A 175 23.12 4.07 -5.10
N ASN A 176 24.10 4.91 -5.09
CA ASN A 176 24.68 5.50 -6.30
C ASN A 176 26.22 5.50 -6.22
N GLU A 177 26.88 5.96 -7.28
CA GLU A 177 28.36 6.00 -7.35
C GLU A 177 29.02 6.75 -6.19
N LYS A 178 28.34 7.74 -5.62
CA LYS A 178 28.85 8.55 -4.50
C LYS A 178 28.56 7.95 -3.13
N VAL A 179 27.54 7.09 -3.03
CA VAL A 179 27.00 6.56 -1.77
C VAL A 179 26.76 5.05 -1.90
N ASN A 180 27.81 4.29 -2.15
CA ASN A 180 27.71 2.83 -2.28
C ASN A 180 28.13 2.06 -1.01
N TYR A 181 28.50 2.76 0.05
CA TYR A 181 28.88 2.20 1.35
C TYR A 181 29.88 1.04 1.28
N GLY A 182 30.76 1.05 0.29
CA GLY A 182 31.81 0.06 0.12
C GLY A 182 31.43 -1.17 -0.70
N HIS A 183 30.24 -1.22 -1.26
CA HIS A 183 29.89 -2.28 -2.20
C HIS A 183 30.58 -2.10 -3.54
N LYS A 184 31.27 -3.15 -3.99
CA LYS A 184 31.98 -3.14 -5.28
C LYS A 184 31.04 -3.09 -6.47
N ASN A 185 29.80 -3.54 -6.31
CA ASN A 185 28.79 -3.53 -7.35
C ASN A 185 27.41 -3.24 -6.74
N PRO A 186 27.01 -1.97 -6.61
CA PRO A 186 25.74 -1.58 -6.03
C PRO A 186 24.53 -2.05 -6.85
N ALA A 187 24.71 -2.34 -8.14
CA ALA A 187 23.63 -2.86 -8.99
C ALA A 187 23.26 -4.33 -8.68
N LYS A 188 24.07 -5.03 -7.90
CA LYS A 188 23.81 -6.41 -7.49
C LYS A 188 23.12 -6.48 -6.14
N SER A 189 22.11 -5.69 -5.93
CA SER A 189 21.30 -5.74 -4.73
C SER A 189 22.09 -5.95 -3.44
N VAL A 190 21.90 -5.14 -2.52
CA VAL A 190 22.53 -5.28 -1.22
C VAL A 190 21.44 -5.43 -0.19
N ASN A 191 21.53 -6.51 0.54
CA ASN A 191 20.63 -6.75 1.66
C ASN A 191 21.10 -6.02 2.93
N ALA A 192 22.14 -5.19 2.81
CA ALA A 192 22.63 -4.42 3.92
C ALA A 192 23.26 -3.10 3.45
N ILE A 193 22.88 -2.02 4.07
CA ILE A 193 23.42 -0.68 3.87
C ILE A 193 24.03 -0.20 5.17
N LYS A 194 25.21 0.40 5.07
CA LYS A 194 25.85 1.05 6.21
C LYS A 194 25.47 2.52 6.24
N PHE A 195 24.67 2.91 7.20
CA PHE A 195 24.32 4.30 7.39
C PHE A 195 25.54 5.12 7.88
N LYS A 196 25.77 6.22 7.20
CA LYS A 196 26.91 7.09 7.49
C LYS A 196 26.80 7.72 8.89
N ALA A 197 25.60 8.10 9.29
CA ALA A 197 25.36 8.75 10.58
C ALA A 197 25.59 7.82 11.78
N THR A 198 25.13 6.58 11.69
CA THR A 198 25.20 5.61 12.78
C THR A 198 26.38 4.66 12.67
N ARG A 199 27.02 4.58 11.50
CA ARG A 199 28.04 3.58 11.13
C ARG A 199 27.57 2.13 11.27
N GLN A 200 26.27 1.92 11.31
CA GLN A 200 25.67 0.60 11.43
C GLN A 200 25.29 0.03 10.06
N TRP A 201 25.34 -1.28 9.98
CA TRP A 201 24.82 -2.00 8.84
C TRP A 201 23.33 -2.29 9.09
N VAL A 202 22.49 -1.90 8.17
CA VAL A 202 21.08 -2.17 8.21
C VAL A 202 20.73 -3.07 7.03
N ARG A 203 19.99 -4.12 7.33
CA ARG A 203 19.43 -4.99 6.29
C ARG A 203 18.32 -4.24 5.58
N VAL A 204 18.35 -4.29 4.27
CA VAL A 204 17.30 -3.77 3.40
C VAL A 204 16.85 -4.92 2.53
N ASP A 205 15.62 -5.34 2.72
CA ASP A 205 14.99 -6.42 1.95
C ASP A 205 14.17 -5.86 0.79
#